data_7b7383880d6c8c002ae18c57379bb683
#
_entry.id   7b7383880d6c8c002ae18c57379bb683
#
_cell.length_a   1.000
_cell.length_b   1.000
_cell.length_c   1.000
_cell.angle_alpha   90.00
_cell.angle_beta   90.00
_cell.angle_gamma   90.00
#
_symmetry.space_group_name_H-M   'P 1'
#
loop_
_entity.id
_entity.type
_entity.pdbx_description
1 polymer ?
#
loop_
_entity_poly.entity_id
_entity_poly.type
_entity_poly.pdbx_seq_one_letter_code
_entity_poly.pdbx_strand_id
1 'polypeptide(L)'
;MRFFTLSVLFLAGSVLAQKNNKYETFFEKGNGNQSATYSETIAFYKMLDKDFQSIEMKEMGLTDSGEPLHIVIFNPDKNFNFAEIQKTKAIILINNGIHAGEPDGIDATMMYFRDLATGKLKAPKNTVLVAIPVYNIGGALNRNSTSRVNQDGPEEYGFRGNGRNYDLNRDFIKSDARNTKSLVEIFHLTNPEIFIDNHVSDGADYQYTLTYIMTQPDKLGNPLGSFFRDEMLPKLISDLQQKKIEMTPYVNVWDGTPDKGFQQFFESPRYATGYTSLFNTIGFVVETHMLKKYDARVKATYDFMQETMEYTDKNFQKIKQLRLENSKQFAAGKSYPLKWEIDSSKVSQLPFLGYEGGYKKSDVTTGNRLFYDRSKPYKKNIPYYDHYKSVTEITIPEAYIIPKAWWNVIDLLKANHVAFSQIRNDTLIEVESYRIEDYKTGTNAYEGHYLHKNTKVSAKIGKVHFSKGDYIFPTNQVAIKYLLETLEPEGIDSFFNWNFFDTVLQQKEGYSDYVFEDLAAKVLKENPTLKAGLEQKVKDDKIFAANTEAQLDWVYKHSVYYEKAHLQYPVYRLVK
;
A
#
# COMPACT_ATOMS: atom_id res chain seq x y z
N MET A 1 -88.79 -30.33 -12.85
CA MET A 1 -87.97 -29.60 -11.91
C MET A 1 -86.50 -29.93 -12.19
N ARG A 2 -85.78 -29.06 -12.88
CA ARG A 2 -84.32 -29.23 -13.14
C ARG A 2 -83.61 -28.21 -12.32
N PHE A 3 -82.81 -28.65 -11.38
CA PHE A 3 -81.94 -27.79 -10.59
C PHE A 3 -80.67 -27.50 -11.40
N PHE A 4 -80.40 -26.19 -11.67
CA PHE A 4 -79.16 -25.72 -12.22
C PHE A 4 -78.21 -25.36 -11.04
N THR A 5 -77.14 -26.14 -10.89
CA THR A 5 -76.13 -25.84 -9.93
C THR A 5 -75.08 -24.91 -10.58
N LEU A 6 -75.01 -23.69 -10.12
CA LEU A 6 -74.04 -22.71 -10.59
C LEU A 6 -72.70 -22.89 -9.83
N SER A 7 -71.71 -23.47 -10.51
CA SER A 7 -70.36 -23.57 -9.95
C SER A 7 -69.60 -22.25 -10.17
N VAL A 8 -69.38 -21.49 -9.09
CA VAL A 8 -68.53 -20.29 -9.09
C VAL A 8 -67.08 -20.76 -8.95
N LEU A 9 -66.31 -20.69 -10.04
CA LEU A 9 -64.84 -20.84 -9.99
C LEU A 9 -64.23 -19.59 -9.38
N PHE A 10 -63.71 -19.70 -8.15
CA PHE A 10 -62.80 -18.72 -7.58
C PHE A 10 -61.43 -18.88 -8.28
N LEU A 11 -61.11 -18.04 -9.22
CA LEU A 11 -59.73 -17.82 -9.66
C LEU A 11 -59.02 -17.03 -8.57
N ALA A 12 -58.31 -17.73 -7.67
CA ALA A 12 -57.31 -17.11 -6.81
C ALA A 12 -56.11 -16.73 -7.69
N GLY A 13 -56.14 -15.56 -8.24
CA GLY A 13 -54.99 -14.95 -8.85
C GLY A 13 -53.92 -14.71 -7.78
N SER A 14 -52.90 -15.56 -7.75
CA SER A 14 -51.69 -15.32 -7.00
C SER A 14 -51.03 -14.05 -7.57
N VAL A 15 -51.39 -12.91 -7.04
CA VAL A 15 -50.57 -11.70 -7.20
C VAL A 15 -49.28 -11.96 -6.43
N LEU A 16 -48.29 -12.50 -7.14
CA LEU A 16 -46.91 -12.41 -6.72
C LEU A 16 -46.62 -10.91 -6.64
N ALA A 17 -46.87 -10.32 -5.49
CA ALA A 17 -46.36 -9.00 -5.15
C ALA A 17 -44.83 -9.11 -5.26
N GLN A 18 -44.31 -8.67 -6.39
CA GLN A 18 -42.91 -8.36 -6.54
C GLN A 18 -42.62 -7.33 -5.43
N LYS A 19 -42.10 -7.79 -4.27
CA LYS A 19 -41.58 -6.89 -3.25
C LYS A 19 -40.46 -6.12 -3.95
N ASN A 20 -40.78 -4.93 -4.47
CA ASN A 20 -39.75 -3.97 -4.84
C ASN A 20 -38.89 -3.78 -3.60
N ASN A 21 -37.76 -4.50 -3.57
CA ASN A 21 -36.80 -4.37 -2.48
C ASN A 21 -36.16 -2.99 -2.64
N LYS A 22 -36.62 -2.00 -1.89
CA LYS A 22 -36.14 -0.61 -1.95
C LYS A 22 -34.62 -0.51 -1.97
N TYR A 23 -33.93 -1.48 -1.38
CA TYR A 23 -32.47 -1.49 -1.22
C TYR A 23 -31.79 -2.52 -2.12
N GLU A 24 -32.45 -2.94 -3.20
CA GLU A 24 -31.82 -3.82 -4.19
C GLU A 24 -30.74 -3.06 -4.95
N THR A 25 -29.52 -3.63 -4.99
CA THR A 25 -28.37 -3.00 -5.66
C THR A 25 -28.47 -3.12 -7.17
N PHE A 26 -27.67 -2.36 -7.89
CA PHE A 26 -27.59 -2.42 -9.35
C PHE A 26 -27.09 -3.80 -9.81
N PHE A 27 -26.12 -4.37 -9.10
CA PHE A 27 -25.63 -5.74 -9.30
C PHE A 27 -26.75 -6.79 -9.23
N GLU A 28 -27.61 -6.71 -8.21
CA GLU A 28 -28.72 -7.65 -8.03
C GLU A 28 -29.78 -7.51 -9.14
N LYS A 29 -30.10 -6.28 -9.55
CA LYS A 29 -31.01 -5.99 -10.68
C LYS A 29 -30.46 -6.46 -12.02
N GLY A 30 -29.13 -6.42 -12.18
CA GLY A 30 -28.41 -6.81 -13.39
C GLY A 30 -28.03 -8.29 -13.44
N ASN A 31 -28.76 -9.18 -12.73
CA ASN A 31 -28.50 -10.62 -12.70
C ASN A 31 -27.07 -10.99 -12.34
N GLY A 32 -26.40 -10.17 -11.51
CA GLY A 32 -25.03 -10.42 -11.04
C GLY A 32 -23.93 -10.17 -12.07
N ASN A 33 -24.20 -9.45 -13.16
CA ASN A 33 -23.20 -9.11 -14.19
C ASN A 33 -23.13 -7.62 -14.55
N GLN A 34 -23.76 -6.77 -13.75
CA GLN A 34 -23.67 -5.31 -13.90
C GLN A 34 -23.14 -4.69 -12.62
N SER A 35 -22.26 -3.71 -12.72
CA SER A 35 -21.76 -2.98 -11.55
C SER A 35 -22.36 -1.57 -11.52
N ALA A 36 -22.56 -1.05 -10.30
CA ALA A 36 -23.04 0.30 -10.08
C ALA A 36 -22.06 1.35 -10.63
N THR A 37 -22.60 2.41 -11.22
CA THR A 37 -21.83 3.62 -11.51
C THR A 37 -21.45 4.36 -10.23
N TYR A 38 -20.51 5.31 -10.31
CA TYR A 38 -20.17 6.16 -9.17
C TYR A 38 -21.41 6.87 -8.59
N SER A 39 -22.23 7.48 -9.45
CA SER A 39 -23.43 8.21 -9.02
C SER A 39 -24.47 7.30 -8.36
N GLU A 40 -24.68 6.09 -8.88
CA GLU A 40 -25.57 5.10 -8.29
C GLU A 40 -25.06 4.60 -6.94
N THR A 41 -23.75 4.35 -6.83
CA THR A 41 -23.11 3.97 -5.57
C THR A 41 -23.31 5.03 -4.50
N ILE A 42 -23.05 6.30 -4.82
CA ILE A 42 -23.23 7.42 -3.89
C ILE A 42 -24.71 7.62 -3.51
N ALA A 43 -25.62 7.54 -4.50
CA ALA A 43 -27.04 7.64 -4.24
C ALA A 43 -27.56 6.53 -3.32
N PHE A 44 -27.06 5.31 -3.50
CA PHE A 44 -27.40 4.17 -2.66
C PHE A 44 -26.99 4.39 -1.19
N TYR A 45 -25.76 4.83 -0.94
CA TYR A 45 -25.30 5.09 0.42
C TYR A 45 -25.98 6.30 1.07
N LYS A 46 -26.29 7.36 0.31
CA LYS A 46 -27.13 8.47 0.79
C LYS A 46 -28.53 8.00 1.19
N MET A 47 -29.09 7.02 0.48
CA MET A 47 -30.37 6.42 0.86
C MET A 47 -30.25 5.61 2.16
N LEU A 48 -29.20 4.81 2.32
CA LEU A 48 -28.98 4.06 3.56
C LEU A 48 -28.74 4.99 4.76
N ASP A 49 -27.93 6.03 4.61
CA ASP A 49 -27.69 7.06 5.64
C ASP A 49 -28.99 7.73 6.10
N LYS A 50 -29.84 8.10 5.14
CA LYS A 50 -31.14 8.72 5.43
C LYS A 50 -32.08 7.77 6.18
N ASP A 51 -32.12 6.48 5.82
CA ASP A 51 -33.12 5.53 6.30
C ASP A 51 -32.71 4.80 7.59
N PHE A 52 -31.41 4.70 7.88
CA PHE A 52 -30.87 3.90 9.00
C PHE A 52 -29.95 4.72 9.90
N GLN A 53 -30.35 4.90 11.16
CA GLN A 53 -29.53 5.61 12.15
C GLN A 53 -28.20 4.92 12.50
N SER A 54 -27.99 3.68 12.05
CA SER A 54 -26.73 2.94 12.21
C SER A 54 -25.74 3.20 11.09
N ILE A 55 -26.12 3.97 10.08
CA ILE A 55 -25.29 4.39 8.96
C ILE A 55 -25.05 5.90 9.03
N GLU A 56 -23.82 6.33 8.75
CA GLU A 56 -23.50 7.73 8.49
C GLU A 56 -22.55 7.80 7.29
N MET A 57 -22.86 8.69 6.35
CA MET A 57 -22.01 8.99 5.19
C MET A 57 -21.38 10.38 5.36
N LYS A 58 -20.06 10.48 5.19
CA LYS A 58 -19.31 11.75 5.30
C LYS A 58 -18.52 12.02 4.04
N GLU A 59 -18.51 13.28 3.61
CA GLU A 59 -17.54 13.78 2.65
C GLU A 59 -16.21 14.01 3.35
N MET A 60 -15.13 13.56 2.70
CA MET A 60 -13.75 13.75 3.13
C MET A 60 -13.03 14.70 2.17
N GLY A 61 -11.72 14.63 2.03
CA GLY A 61 -10.97 15.49 1.12
C GLY A 61 -11.28 15.27 -0.36
N LEU A 62 -10.77 16.14 -1.21
CA LEU A 62 -10.95 16.07 -2.66
C LEU A 62 -10.09 14.98 -3.31
N THR A 63 -10.55 14.51 -4.47
CA THR A 63 -9.77 13.65 -5.37
C THR A 63 -9.22 14.43 -6.57
N ASP A 64 -8.38 13.81 -7.39
CA ASP A 64 -7.86 14.44 -8.61
C ASP A 64 -8.94 14.67 -9.69
N SER A 65 -10.10 14.03 -9.59
CA SER A 65 -11.25 14.30 -10.45
C SER A 65 -12.05 15.54 -10.03
N GLY A 66 -11.73 16.13 -8.87
CA GLY A 66 -12.47 17.26 -8.31
C GLY A 66 -13.64 16.86 -7.42
N GLU A 67 -14.06 15.59 -7.47
CA GLU A 67 -15.12 15.05 -6.63
C GLU A 67 -14.60 14.74 -5.21
N PRO A 68 -15.42 14.91 -4.17
CA PRO A 68 -15.03 14.57 -2.81
C PRO A 68 -14.98 13.05 -2.59
N LEU A 69 -13.96 12.59 -1.87
CA LEU A 69 -13.91 11.22 -1.38
C LEU A 69 -14.89 11.06 -0.22
N HIS A 70 -15.58 9.93 -0.17
CA HIS A 70 -16.57 9.65 0.87
C HIS A 70 -16.13 8.49 1.75
N ILE A 71 -16.58 8.51 3.00
CA ILE A 71 -16.63 7.32 3.86
C ILE A 71 -18.06 7.04 4.25
N VAL A 72 -18.38 5.75 4.40
CA VAL A 72 -19.64 5.27 4.96
C VAL A 72 -19.32 4.46 6.20
N ILE A 73 -19.96 4.79 7.30
CA ILE A 73 -19.71 4.20 8.61
C ILE A 73 -20.94 3.40 9.01
N PHE A 74 -20.76 2.13 9.40
CA PHE A 74 -21.77 1.34 10.06
C PHE A 74 -21.40 1.16 11.54
N ASN A 75 -22.22 1.67 12.43
CA ASN A 75 -22.13 1.43 13.87
C ASN A 75 -23.52 1.22 14.48
N PRO A 76 -23.84 0.03 15.00
CA PRO A 76 -25.15 -0.24 15.62
C PRO A 76 -25.44 0.65 16.83
N ASP A 77 -24.40 1.18 17.50
CA ASP A 77 -24.56 2.08 18.64
C ASP A 77 -24.88 3.54 18.24
N LYS A 78 -24.89 3.84 16.94
CA LYS A 78 -25.21 5.19 16.39
C LYS A 78 -24.23 6.28 16.86
N ASN A 79 -23.03 5.90 17.27
CA ASN A 79 -21.96 6.81 17.61
C ASN A 79 -20.93 6.81 16.46
N PHE A 80 -20.66 7.98 15.88
CA PHE A 80 -19.76 8.15 14.75
C PHE A 80 -18.54 9.03 15.09
N ASN A 81 -18.29 9.23 16.39
CA ASN A 81 -17.10 9.90 16.88
C ASN A 81 -15.95 8.89 17.01
N PHE A 82 -14.99 8.94 16.09
CA PHE A 82 -13.87 8.00 16.08
C PHE A 82 -13.02 8.06 17.34
N ALA A 83 -12.86 9.23 17.99
CA ALA A 83 -12.10 9.34 19.22
C ALA A 83 -12.77 8.57 20.39
N GLU A 84 -14.08 8.40 20.36
CA GLU A 84 -14.81 7.56 21.35
C GLU A 84 -14.81 6.09 20.92
N ILE A 85 -15.04 5.81 19.64
CA ILE A 85 -15.07 4.44 19.07
C ILE A 85 -13.75 3.74 19.36
N GLN A 86 -12.62 4.37 19.08
CA GLN A 86 -11.28 3.81 19.26
C GLN A 86 -10.97 3.39 20.71
N LYS A 87 -11.67 3.94 21.71
CA LYS A 87 -11.48 3.55 23.12
C LYS A 87 -12.07 2.18 23.43
N THR A 88 -13.15 1.79 22.76
CA THR A 88 -13.99 0.65 23.17
C THR A 88 -14.23 -0.39 22.08
N LYS A 89 -14.01 -0.06 20.81
CA LYS A 89 -14.28 -0.94 19.67
C LYS A 89 -13.06 -1.05 18.75
N ALA A 90 -13.03 -2.09 17.93
CA ALA A 90 -12.13 -2.16 16.78
C ALA A 90 -12.77 -1.47 15.57
N ILE A 91 -11.93 -1.03 14.63
CA ILE A 91 -12.36 -0.46 13.35
C ILE A 91 -11.79 -1.29 12.22
N ILE A 92 -12.65 -1.65 11.26
CA ILE A 92 -12.25 -2.20 9.96
C ILE A 92 -12.47 -1.12 8.93
N LEU A 93 -11.41 -0.72 8.23
CA LEU A 93 -11.47 0.18 7.08
C LEU A 93 -11.43 -0.64 5.79
N ILE A 94 -12.47 -0.51 4.97
CA ILE A 94 -12.64 -1.20 3.69
C ILE A 94 -12.43 -0.19 2.57
N ASN A 95 -11.46 -0.42 1.71
CA ASN A 95 -11.21 0.39 0.52
C ASN A 95 -11.71 -0.33 -0.73
N ASN A 96 -12.48 0.35 -1.56
CA ASN A 96 -13.04 -0.22 -2.78
C ASN A 96 -12.66 0.59 -4.00
N GLY A 97 -12.38 -0.10 -5.10
CA GLY A 97 -12.19 0.52 -6.40
C GLY A 97 -10.95 1.40 -6.49
N ILE A 98 -9.84 1.03 -5.85
CA ILE A 98 -8.53 1.65 -6.12
C ILE A 98 -8.16 1.47 -7.59
N HIS A 99 -8.47 0.31 -8.15
CA HIS A 99 -8.62 0.11 -9.58
C HIS A 99 -10.11 0.03 -9.89
N ALA A 100 -10.67 1.09 -10.45
CA ALA A 100 -12.10 1.16 -10.67
C ALA A 100 -12.64 0.16 -11.71
N GLY A 101 -11.75 -0.50 -12.46
CA GLY A 101 -12.07 -1.65 -13.31
C GLY A 101 -12.30 -2.96 -12.55
N GLU A 102 -12.12 -2.96 -11.24
CA GLU A 102 -12.24 -4.08 -10.31
C GLU A 102 -13.39 -3.81 -9.31
N PRO A 103 -14.67 -3.79 -9.75
CA PRO A 103 -15.77 -3.28 -8.95
C PRO A 103 -16.33 -4.27 -7.91
N ASP A 104 -15.74 -5.45 -7.76
CA ASP A 104 -16.20 -6.53 -6.88
C ASP A 104 -16.45 -6.04 -5.45
N GLY A 105 -15.49 -5.27 -4.90
CA GLY A 105 -15.61 -4.67 -3.58
C GLY A 105 -16.71 -3.60 -3.49
N ILE A 106 -16.94 -2.83 -4.54
CA ILE A 106 -17.98 -1.79 -4.57
C ILE A 106 -19.35 -2.42 -4.35
N ASP A 107 -19.71 -3.40 -5.21
CA ASP A 107 -21.03 -4.05 -5.15
C ASP A 107 -21.17 -4.94 -3.90
N ALA A 108 -20.12 -5.68 -3.52
CA ALA A 108 -20.12 -6.48 -2.30
C ALA A 108 -20.34 -5.64 -1.04
N THR A 109 -19.68 -4.48 -0.94
CA THR A 109 -19.81 -3.60 0.22
C THR A 109 -21.19 -2.93 0.30
N MET A 110 -21.77 -2.55 -0.86
CA MET A 110 -23.15 -2.03 -0.90
C MET A 110 -24.14 -3.05 -0.32
N MET A 111 -24.08 -4.30 -0.75
CA MET A 111 -24.93 -5.37 -0.22
C MET A 111 -24.66 -5.64 1.28
N TYR A 112 -23.38 -5.63 1.67
CA TYR A 112 -22.97 -5.94 3.04
C TYR A 112 -23.48 -4.88 4.04
N PHE A 113 -23.31 -3.61 3.75
CA PHE A 113 -23.81 -2.51 4.60
C PHE A 113 -25.33 -2.48 4.67
N ARG A 114 -26.02 -2.73 3.54
CA ARG A 114 -27.48 -2.88 3.52
C ARG A 114 -27.94 -4.05 4.41
N ASP A 115 -27.31 -5.21 4.28
CA ASP A 115 -27.73 -6.41 5.00
C ASP A 115 -27.51 -6.26 6.51
N LEU A 116 -26.48 -5.53 6.93
CA LEU A 116 -26.27 -5.13 8.33
C LEU A 116 -27.32 -4.12 8.78
N ALA A 117 -27.58 -3.07 8.00
CA ALA A 117 -28.50 -1.98 8.35
C ALA A 117 -29.96 -2.47 8.44
N THR A 118 -30.37 -3.40 7.56
CA THR A 118 -31.71 -3.99 7.55
C THR A 118 -31.90 -5.10 8.58
N GLY A 119 -30.84 -5.53 9.26
CA GLY A 119 -30.88 -6.65 10.22
C GLY A 119 -30.94 -8.03 9.59
N LYS A 120 -30.70 -8.16 8.28
CA LYS A 120 -30.54 -9.46 7.60
C LYS A 120 -29.28 -10.19 8.10
N LEU A 121 -28.24 -9.43 8.42
CA LEU A 121 -27.05 -9.90 9.13
C LEU A 121 -27.07 -9.42 10.58
N LYS A 122 -26.46 -10.22 11.45
CA LYS A 122 -26.23 -9.83 12.83
C LYS A 122 -25.19 -8.71 12.89
N ALA A 123 -25.56 -7.61 13.50
CA ALA A 123 -24.65 -6.49 13.69
C ALA A 123 -23.51 -6.84 14.67
N PRO A 124 -22.26 -6.38 14.41
CA PRO A 124 -21.15 -6.52 15.35
C PRO A 124 -21.40 -5.71 16.62
N LYS A 125 -20.88 -6.21 17.75
CA LYS A 125 -20.97 -5.51 19.04
C LYS A 125 -19.75 -4.64 19.32
N ASN A 126 -18.58 -5.12 18.94
CA ASN A 126 -17.29 -4.57 19.32
C ASN A 126 -16.49 -4.03 18.11
N THR A 127 -17.11 -3.99 16.94
CA THR A 127 -16.46 -3.57 15.69
C THR A 127 -17.32 -2.54 14.98
N VAL A 128 -16.68 -1.50 14.48
CA VAL A 128 -17.26 -0.52 13.55
C VAL A 128 -16.67 -0.75 12.17
N LEU A 129 -17.54 -0.73 11.16
CA LEU A 129 -17.13 -0.81 9.77
C LEU A 129 -17.09 0.59 9.15
N VAL A 130 -16.02 0.89 8.46
CA VAL A 130 -15.87 2.10 7.66
C VAL A 130 -15.51 1.67 6.25
N ALA A 131 -16.24 2.15 5.25
CA ALA A 131 -15.95 1.86 3.87
C ALA A 131 -15.69 3.15 3.09
N ILE A 132 -14.70 3.11 2.20
CA ILE A 132 -14.56 4.06 1.10
C ILE A 132 -15.32 3.44 -0.06
N PRO A 133 -16.47 4.00 -0.47
CA PRO A 133 -17.33 3.40 -1.50
C PRO A 133 -16.63 3.21 -2.84
N VAL A 134 -15.93 4.26 -3.30
CA VAL A 134 -15.15 4.28 -4.54
C VAL A 134 -13.95 5.19 -4.33
N TYR A 135 -12.77 4.62 -4.24
CA TYR A 135 -11.54 5.40 -4.00
C TYR A 135 -11.03 6.12 -5.26
N ASN A 136 -10.97 5.41 -6.39
CA ASN A 136 -10.57 5.98 -7.68
C ASN A 136 -11.79 6.51 -8.43
N ILE A 137 -12.30 7.67 -8.02
CA ILE A 137 -13.48 8.27 -8.63
C ILE A 137 -13.21 8.61 -10.11
N GLY A 138 -12.04 9.17 -10.43
CA GLY A 138 -11.68 9.50 -11.83
C GLY A 138 -11.67 8.27 -12.74
N GLY A 139 -11.16 7.15 -12.26
CA GLY A 139 -11.24 5.88 -12.97
C GLY A 139 -12.66 5.33 -13.07
N ALA A 140 -13.48 5.50 -12.02
CA ALA A 140 -14.88 5.06 -12.01
C ALA A 140 -15.76 5.88 -12.98
N LEU A 141 -15.44 7.14 -13.21
CA LEU A 141 -16.11 8.00 -14.21
C LEU A 141 -15.69 7.67 -15.65
N ASN A 142 -14.55 7.01 -15.84
CA ASN A 142 -14.05 6.55 -17.14
C ASN A 142 -14.48 5.10 -17.41
N ARG A 143 -15.80 4.87 -17.50
CA ARG A 143 -16.38 3.54 -17.73
C ARG A 143 -16.19 3.06 -19.16
N ASN A 144 -15.94 1.77 -19.29
CA ASN A 144 -15.80 1.07 -20.56
C ASN A 144 -16.00 -0.44 -20.38
N SER A 145 -15.99 -1.19 -21.50
CA SER A 145 -16.09 -2.66 -21.53
C SER A 145 -14.85 -3.34 -22.09
N THR A 146 -13.73 -2.64 -22.27
CA THR A 146 -12.59 -3.12 -23.06
C THR A 146 -11.24 -3.06 -22.37
N SER A 147 -11.07 -2.22 -21.35
CA SER A 147 -9.78 -2.03 -20.70
C SER A 147 -9.30 -3.22 -19.84
N ARG A 148 -10.22 -4.12 -19.45
CA ARG A 148 -9.94 -5.34 -18.69
C ARG A 148 -10.18 -6.58 -19.56
N VAL A 149 -9.38 -6.72 -20.62
CA VAL A 149 -9.57 -7.71 -21.70
C VAL A 149 -9.67 -9.17 -21.22
N ASN A 150 -9.06 -9.50 -20.08
CA ASN A 150 -9.04 -10.86 -19.53
C ASN A 150 -10.11 -11.12 -18.46
N GLN A 151 -10.85 -10.09 -18.03
CA GLN A 151 -11.77 -10.18 -16.91
C GLN A 151 -13.17 -10.66 -17.35
N ASP A 152 -13.69 -11.71 -16.71
CA ASP A 152 -15.03 -12.25 -16.97
C ASP A 152 -16.09 -11.45 -16.19
N GLY A 153 -16.58 -10.38 -16.82
CA GLY A 153 -17.57 -9.45 -16.25
C GLY A 153 -16.97 -8.45 -15.23
N PRO A 154 -17.80 -7.50 -14.81
CA PRO A 154 -19.15 -7.18 -15.32
C PRO A 154 -19.12 -6.62 -16.75
N GLU A 155 -20.33 -6.32 -17.29
CA GLU A 155 -20.49 -5.78 -18.67
C GLU A 155 -19.74 -4.48 -18.89
N GLU A 156 -19.76 -3.59 -17.89
CA GLU A 156 -19.05 -2.32 -17.87
C GLU A 156 -18.39 -2.09 -16.51
N TYR A 157 -17.24 -1.45 -16.55
CA TYR A 157 -16.41 -1.18 -15.37
C TYR A 157 -15.59 0.09 -15.59
N GLY A 158 -14.95 0.60 -14.55
CA GLY A 158 -14.07 1.76 -14.61
C GLY A 158 -12.69 1.45 -15.20
N PHE A 159 -11.79 2.43 -15.10
CA PHE A 159 -10.41 2.37 -15.58
C PHE A 159 -9.42 2.30 -14.40
N ARG A 160 -8.24 1.69 -14.61
CA ARG A 160 -7.22 1.52 -13.57
C ARG A 160 -6.64 2.84 -13.07
N GLY A 161 -6.20 3.70 -14.00
CA GLY A 161 -5.61 5.00 -13.67
C GLY A 161 -6.65 5.98 -13.14
N ASN A 162 -6.22 6.88 -12.25
CA ASN A 162 -7.09 7.96 -11.77
C ASN A 162 -7.23 9.10 -12.81
N GLY A 163 -7.86 10.21 -12.43
CA GLY A 163 -8.06 11.38 -13.32
C GLY A 163 -6.77 12.02 -13.85
N ARG A 164 -5.61 11.72 -13.24
CA ARG A 164 -4.27 12.11 -13.69
C ARG A 164 -3.42 10.92 -14.18
N ASN A 165 -4.06 9.77 -14.41
CA ASN A 165 -3.44 8.52 -14.84
C ASN A 165 -2.41 7.91 -13.86
N TYR A 166 -2.52 8.21 -12.57
CA TYR A 166 -1.77 7.49 -11.54
C TYR A 166 -2.42 6.14 -11.21
N ASP A 167 -1.60 5.11 -10.99
CA ASP A 167 -2.00 3.92 -10.26
C ASP A 167 -1.97 4.23 -8.75
N LEU A 168 -3.15 4.41 -8.15
CA LEU A 168 -3.27 4.77 -6.74
C LEU A 168 -2.71 3.68 -5.80
N ASN A 169 -2.60 2.41 -6.27
CA ASN A 169 -1.93 1.33 -5.54
C ASN A 169 -0.39 1.36 -5.71
N ARG A 170 0.16 2.51 -6.07
CA ARG A 170 1.60 2.83 -6.07
C ARG A 170 1.88 4.15 -5.35
N ASP A 171 0.82 4.76 -4.80
CA ASP A 171 0.89 6.15 -4.32
C ASP A 171 0.83 6.30 -2.78
N PHE A 172 0.61 5.20 -2.02
CA PHE A 172 0.39 5.28 -0.58
C PHE A 172 1.48 6.05 0.18
N ILE A 173 2.75 5.83 -0.16
CA ILE A 173 3.86 6.48 0.57
C ILE A 173 4.22 7.87 0.02
N LYS A 174 4.16 8.07 -1.30
CA LYS A 174 4.56 9.32 -1.94
C LYS A 174 3.45 10.37 -1.95
N SER A 175 2.17 9.93 -1.92
CA SER A 175 0.98 10.78 -1.80
C SER A 175 0.93 11.95 -2.79
N ASP A 176 1.21 11.70 -4.07
CA ASP A 176 1.17 12.70 -5.14
C ASP A 176 -0.27 13.04 -5.55
N ALA A 177 -1.16 12.05 -5.52
CA ALA A 177 -2.55 12.22 -5.84
C ALA A 177 -3.33 12.86 -4.68
N ARG A 178 -4.30 13.70 -4.98
CA ARG A 178 -5.24 14.20 -3.97
C ARG A 178 -6.04 13.07 -3.33
N ASN A 179 -6.36 12.03 -4.11
CA ASN A 179 -6.98 10.81 -3.60
C ASN A 179 -6.21 10.26 -2.40
N THR A 180 -4.90 10.10 -2.53
CA THR A 180 -4.06 9.51 -1.49
C THR A 180 -3.95 10.43 -0.27
N LYS A 181 -3.87 11.75 -0.45
CA LYS A 181 -3.90 12.70 0.67
C LYS A 181 -5.18 12.57 1.48
N SER A 182 -6.33 12.45 0.81
CA SER A 182 -7.63 12.23 1.46
C SER A 182 -7.72 10.85 2.12
N LEU A 183 -7.15 9.79 1.50
CA LEU A 183 -7.08 8.46 2.10
C LEU A 183 -6.22 8.44 3.37
N VAL A 184 -5.07 9.10 3.35
CA VAL A 184 -4.17 9.20 4.51
C VAL A 184 -4.88 9.86 5.68
N GLU A 185 -5.64 10.94 5.45
CA GLU A 185 -6.47 11.57 6.49
C GLU A 185 -7.54 10.61 7.02
N ILE A 186 -8.26 9.89 6.15
CA ILE A 186 -9.25 8.87 6.55
C ILE A 186 -8.58 7.77 7.38
N PHE A 187 -7.42 7.29 6.95
CA PHE A 187 -6.69 6.24 7.65
C PHE A 187 -6.30 6.66 9.07
N HIS A 188 -5.74 7.85 9.23
CA HIS A 188 -5.34 8.36 10.55
C HIS A 188 -6.54 8.75 11.43
N LEU A 189 -7.60 9.29 10.83
CA LEU A 189 -8.85 9.58 11.53
C LEU A 189 -9.49 8.30 12.11
N THR A 190 -9.53 7.24 11.32
CA THR A 190 -10.12 5.95 11.71
C THR A 190 -9.17 5.11 12.56
N ASN A 191 -7.87 5.19 12.36
CA ASN A 191 -6.82 4.37 12.99
C ASN A 191 -7.21 2.89 13.07
N PRO A 192 -7.47 2.22 11.93
CA PRO A 192 -8.12 0.93 11.88
C PRO A 192 -7.23 -0.19 12.43
N GLU A 193 -7.83 -1.18 13.07
CA GLU A 193 -7.18 -2.44 13.43
C GLU A 193 -6.94 -3.31 12.21
N ILE A 194 -7.91 -3.30 11.28
CA ILE A 194 -7.86 -4.08 10.03
C ILE A 194 -8.11 -3.14 8.86
N PHE A 195 -7.33 -3.31 7.80
CA PHE A 195 -7.51 -2.67 6.51
C PHE A 195 -7.79 -3.72 5.44
N ILE A 196 -8.83 -3.54 4.64
CA ILE A 196 -9.18 -4.41 3.52
C ILE A 196 -9.18 -3.57 2.26
N ASP A 197 -8.37 -3.97 1.27
CA ASP A 197 -8.34 -3.38 -0.06
C ASP A 197 -8.86 -4.40 -1.07
N ASN A 198 -9.98 -4.11 -1.73
CA ASN A 198 -10.65 -5.06 -2.61
C ASN A 198 -10.19 -4.89 -4.07
N HIS A 199 -9.73 -6.01 -4.66
CA HIS A 199 -9.11 -6.09 -5.97
C HIS A 199 -9.61 -7.27 -6.81
N VAL A 200 -9.10 -7.35 -8.05
CA VAL A 200 -9.21 -8.51 -8.96
C VAL A 200 -7.84 -8.85 -9.52
N SER A 201 -7.38 -10.08 -9.25
CA SER A 201 -6.10 -10.58 -9.72
C SER A 201 -6.13 -10.97 -11.20
N ASP A 202 -4.96 -10.98 -11.81
CA ASP A 202 -4.66 -11.59 -13.11
C ASP A 202 -3.64 -12.74 -12.95
N GLY A 203 -2.97 -13.15 -14.02
CA GLY A 203 -1.89 -14.15 -14.01
C GLY A 203 -2.36 -15.59 -14.27
N ALA A 204 -1.82 -16.55 -13.49
CA ALA A 204 -2.07 -17.98 -13.66
C ALA A 204 -3.55 -18.37 -13.50
N ASP A 205 -3.99 -19.46 -14.17
CA ASP A 205 -5.34 -20.03 -13.96
C ASP A 205 -5.32 -21.12 -12.88
N TYR A 206 -6.30 -21.09 -11.99
CA TYR A 206 -6.46 -21.99 -10.85
C TYR A 206 -7.94 -22.13 -10.44
N GLN A 207 -8.22 -23.01 -9.48
CA GLN A 207 -9.62 -23.32 -9.10
C GLN A 207 -10.22 -22.29 -8.13
N TYR A 208 -9.40 -21.55 -7.41
CA TYR A 208 -9.86 -20.56 -6.42
C TYR A 208 -10.60 -19.38 -7.08
N THR A 209 -11.63 -18.89 -6.39
CA THR A 209 -12.25 -17.59 -6.73
C THR A 209 -11.57 -16.45 -5.99
N LEU A 210 -11.05 -16.73 -4.81
CA LEU A 210 -10.46 -15.74 -3.90
C LEU A 210 -8.99 -16.04 -3.65
N THR A 211 -8.16 -15.02 -3.84
CA THR A 211 -6.77 -15.01 -3.34
C THR A 211 -6.55 -13.78 -2.45
N TYR A 212 -5.44 -13.76 -1.74
CA TYR A 212 -5.11 -12.64 -0.85
C TYR A 212 -3.63 -12.29 -0.87
N ILE A 213 -3.33 -11.00 -0.78
CA ILE A 213 -2.05 -10.49 -0.30
C ILE A 213 -2.28 -10.04 1.13
N MET A 214 -1.40 -10.38 2.02
CA MET A 214 -1.47 -10.01 3.43
C MET A 214 -0.29 -9.14 3.83
N THR A 215 -0.47 -8.27 4.81
CA THR A 215 0.69 -7.65 5.46
C THR A 215 1.71 -8.72 5.81
N GLN A 216 2.95 -8.58 5.33
CA GLN A 216 3.97 -9.59 5.53
C GLN A 216 4.31 -9.71 7.05
N PRO A 217 4.10 -10.89 7.67
CA PRO A 217 4.18 -11.03 9.12
C PRO A 217 5.55 -10.72 9.73
N ASP A 218 6.66 -11.06 9.03
CA ASP A 218 8.00 -10.79 9.51
C ASP A 218 8.29 -9.27 9.52
N LYS A 219 7.79 -8.53 8.51
CA LYS A 219 7.86 -7.07 8.46
C LYS A 219 6.93 -6.41 9.48
N LEU A 220 5.75 -6.95 9.69
CA LEU A 220 4.80 -6.44 10.71
C LEU A 220 5.43 -6.50 12.09
N GLY A 221 6.20 -7.55 12.36
CA GLY A 221 6.90 -7.79 13.62
C GLY A 221 6.05 -8.54 14.65
N ASN A 222 6.73 -9.08 15.68
CA ASN A 222 6.06 -9.83 16.74
C ASN A 222 5.71 -8.91 17.93
N PRO A 223 4.59 -9.17 18.64
CA PRO A 223 3.75 -10.38 18.57
C PRO A 223 2.65 -10.33 17.50
N LEU A 224 2.42 -9.19 16.85
CA LEU A 224 1.29 -9.02 15.93
C LEU A 224 1.43 -9.88 14.65
N GLY A 225 2.65 -10.00 14.11
CA GLY A 225 2.92 -10.81 12.92
C GLY A 225 2.68 -12.30 13.15
N SER A 226 3.15 -12.85 14.29
CA SER A 226 2.86 -14.25 14.66
C SER A 226 1.37 -14.50 14.85
N PHE A 227 0.68 -13.63 15.58
CA PHE A 227 -0.78 -13.75 15.72
C PHE A 227 -1.49 -13.77 14.37
N PHE A 228 -1.07 -12.91 13.45
CA PHE A 228 -1.68 -12.83 12.12
C PHE A 228 -1.44 -14.10 11.31
N ARG A 229 -0.18 -14.60 11.27
CA ARG A 229 0.20 -15.81 10.53
C ARG A 229 -0.41 -17.08 11.12
N ASP A 230 -0.34 -17.23 12.45
CA ASP A 230 -0.53 -18.52 13.11
C ASP A 230 -1.94 -18.71 13.67
N GLU A 231 -2.70 -17.62 13.90
CA GLU A 231 -4.04 -17.69 14.48
C GLU A 231 -5.13 -17.10 13.57
N MET A 232 -5.01 -15.82 13.17
CA MET A 232 -6.07 -15.13 12.45
C MET A 232 -6.28 -15.70 11.06
N LEU A 233 -5.24 -15.77 10.25
CA LEU A 233 -5.32 -16.21 8.86
C LEU A 233 -5.82 -17.67 8.72
N PRO A 234 -5.28 -18.65 9.46
CA PRO A 234 -5.79 -20.03 9.39
C PRO A 234 -7.26 -20.14 9.77
N LYS A 235 -7.71 -19.33 10.74
CA LYS A 235 -9.12 -19.33 11.14
C LYS A 235 -10.02 -18.75 10.05
N LEU A 236 -9.63 -17.64 9.42
CA LEU A 236 -10.39 -17.07 8.30
C LEU A 236 -10.48 -18.04 7.11
N ILE A 237 -9.40 -18.72 6.76
CA ILE A 237 -9.39 -19.74 5.71
C ILE A 237 -10.40 -20.85 6.06
N SER A 238 -10.35 -21.37 7.29
CA SER A 238 -11.27 -22.43 7.75
C SER A 238 -12.73 -22.00 7.72
N ASP A 239 -13.04 -20.75 8.11
CA ASP A 239 -14.41 -20.24 8.15
C ASP A 239 -14.98 -20.04 6.74
N LEU A 240 -14.18 -19.52 5.81
CA LEU A 240 -14.55 -19.40 4.40
C LEU A 240 -14.76 -20.77 3.73
N GLN A 241 -13.95 -21.78 4.07
CA GLN A 241 -14.13 -23.14 3.58
C GLN A 241 -15.49 -23.73 4.01
N GLN A 242 -15.99 -23.41 5.21
CA GLN A 242 -17.33 -23.83 5.64
C GLN A 242 -18.44 -23.21 4.77
N LYS A 243 -18.19 -22.03 4.20
CA LYS A 243 -19.04 -21.38 3.19
C LYS A 243 -18.78 -21.86 1.75
N LYS A 244 -17.92 -22.87 1.56
CA LYS A 244 -17.48 -23.40 0.27
C LYS A 244 -16.69 -22.38 -0.58
N ILE A 245 -16.01 -21.48 0.08
CA ILE A 245 -15.09 -20.54 -0.54
C ILE A 245 -13.67 -20.95 -0.17
N GLU A 246 -12.96 -21.47 -1.16
CA GLU A 246 -11.53 -21.77 -1.04
C GLU A 246 -10.73 -20.50 -1.26
N MET A 247 -9.74 -20.27 -0.41
CA MET A 247 -8.85 -19.11 -0.47
C MET A 247 -7.38 -19.56 -0.46
N THR A 248 -6.54 -18.89 -1.24
CA THR A 248 -5.09 -19.15 -1.31
C THR A 248 -4.32 -17.82 -1.36
N PRO A 249 -3.02 -17.81 -1.00
CA PRO A 249 -2.19 -16.64 -1.27
C PRO A 249 -2.22 -16.22 -2.74
N TYR A 250 -2.04 -14.93 -3.01
CA TYR A 250 -1.91 -14.39 -4.35
C TYR A 250 -0.87 -15.17 -5.16
N VAL A 251 -1.30 -15.70 -6.30
CA VAL A 251 -0.48 -16.60 -7.12
C VAL A 251 0.45 -15.78 -8.00
N ASN A 252 1.59 -15.42 -7.47
CA ASN A 252 2.60 -14.59 -8.14
C ASN A 252 3.39 -15.39 -9.19
N VAL A 253 2.67 -15.91 -10.20
CA VAL A 253 3.24 -16.71 -11.31
C VAL A 253 2.74 -16.19 -12.64
N TRP A 254 3.66 -15.74 -13.51
CA TRP A 254 3.35 -15.12 -14.80
C TRP A 254 3.78 -15.97 -15.98
N ASP A 255 4.99 -16.54 -15.92
CA ASP A 255 5.63 -17.29 -17.02
C ASP A 255 5.78 -18.77 -16.65
N GLY A 256 4.67 -19.46 -16.38
CA GLY A 256 4.68 -20.87 -16.02
C GLY A 256 3.45 -21.32 -15.29
N THR A 257 3.53 -22.50 -14.69
CA THR A 257 2.45 -23.11 -13.90
C THR A 257 2.78 -23.11 -12.41
N PRO A 258 1.79 -22.90 -11.51
CA PRO A 258 2.01 -22.79 -10.06
C PRO A 258 2.49 -24.08 -9.38
N ASP A 259 2.41 -25.25 -10.05
CA ASP A 259 2.78 -26.56 -9.49
C ASP A 259 4.23 -26.68 -9.04
N LYS A 260 5.11 -25.77 -9.50
CA LYS A 260 6.52 -25.68 -9.07
C LYS A 260 6.74 -24.84 -7.81
N GLY A 261 5.67 -24.23 -7.28
CA GLY A 261 5.73 -23.30 -6.16
C GLY A 261 5.90 -21.85 -6.57
N PHE A 262 5.68 -20.95 -5.63
CA PHE A 262 5.82 -19.51 -5.83
C PHE A 262 6.14 -18.77 -4.52
N GLN A 263 6.48 -17.49 -4.67
CA GLN A 263 6.83 -16.62 -3.55
C GLN A 263 5.61 -15.80 -3.12
N GLN A 264 5.49 -15.53 -1.83
CA GLN A 264 4.56 -14.52 -1.33
C GLN A 264 4.89 -13.17 -1.97
N PHE A 265 3.87 -12.46 -2.43
CA PHE A 265 4.05 -11.09 -2.87
C PHE A 265 4.31 -10.19 -1.65
N PHE A 266 5.46 -9.51 -1.66
CA PHE A 266 5.85 -8.60 -0.59
C PHE A 266 5.48 -7.17 -0.99
N GLU A 267 4.48 -6.60 -0.33
CA GLU A 267 4.14 -5.21 -0.52
C GLU A 267 5.10 -4.28 0.24
N SER A 268 5.82 -3.46 -0.52
CA SER A 268 6.59 -2.34 0.03
C SER A 268 5.65 -1.16 0.40
N PRO A 269 6.14 -0.10 1.08
CA PRO A 269 5.28 0.99 1.53
C PRO A 269 4.49 1.76 0.46
N ARG A 270 4.84 1.65 -0.82
CA ARG A 270 4.03 2.24 -1.91
C ARG A 270 2.66 1.57 -2.08
N TYR A 271 2.50 0.35 -1.58
CA TYR A 271 1.29 -0.47 -1.66
C TYR A 271 0.48 -0.42 -0.36
N ALA A 272 -0.76 -0.86 -0.44
CA ALA A 272 -1.74 -0.84 0.64
C ALA A 272 -1.25 -1.49 1.95
N THR A 273 -0.92 -2.81 1.94
CA THR A 273 -0.52 -3.51 3.17
C THR A 273 0.88 -3.12 3.62
N GLY A 274 1.75 -2.71 2.70
CA GLY A 274 3.06 -2.18 3.01
C GLY A 274 2.97 -0.87 3.82
N TYR A 275 2.12 0.07 3.39
CA TYR A 275 1.87 1.33 4.08
C TYR A 275 1.19 1.11 5.44
N THR A 276 0.09 0.35 5.49
CA THR A 276 -0.69 0.16 6.73
C THR A 276 0.12 -0.55 7.80
N SER A 277 1.08 -1.42 7.42
CA SER A 277 2.02 -2.07 8.33
C SER A 277 2.89 -1.10 9.13
N LEU A 278 3.15 0.09 8.58
CA LEU A 278 3.96 1.13 9.25
C LEU A 278 3.28 1.68 10.50
N PHE A 279 1.96 1.51 10.59
CA PHE A 279 1.13 1.93 11.72
C PHE A 279 0.57 0.73 12.50
N ASN A 280 1.16 -0.46 12.34
CA ASN A 280 0.74 -1.70 13.00
C ASN A 280 -0.72 -2.10 12.70
N THR A 281 -1.24 -1.75 11.54
CA THR A 281 -2.55 -2.19 11.06
C THR A 281 -2.38 -3.48 10.26
N ILE A 282 -3.19 -4.49 10.56
CA ILE A 282 -3.26 -5.73 9.77
C ILE A 282 -3.98 -5.41 8.46
N GLY A 283 -3.33 -5.67 7.34
CA GLY A 283 -3.87 -5.40 6.01
C GLY A 283 -4.09 -6.67 5.20
N PHE A 284 -5.17 -6.65 4.42
CA PHE A 284 -5.46 -7.61 3.37
C PHE A 284 -5.70 -6.88 2.06
N VAL A 285 -5.07 -7.34 0.98
CA VAL A 285 -5.54 -7.10 -0.38
C VAL A 285 -6.29 -8.36 -0.80
N VAL A 286 -7.59 -8.18 -1.02
CA VAL A 286 -8.51 -9.26 -1.39
C VAL A 286 -8.58 -9.33 -2.89
N GLU A 287 -8.01 -10.38 -3.47
CA GLU A 287 -7.81 -10.53 -4.91
C GLU A 287 -8.74 -11.62 -5.45
N THR A 288 -9.89 -11.25 -5.99
CA THR A 288 -10.73 -12.21 -6.70
C THR A 288 -10.16 -12.51 -8.09
N HIS A 289 -10.34 -13.74 -8.58
CA HIS A 289 -9.68 -14.13 -9.83
C HIS A 289 -10.45 -13.70 -11.09
N MET A 290 -9.81 -12.96 -11.97
CA MET A 290 -10.39 -12.38 -13.18
C MET A 290 -11.15 -13.36 -14.08
N LEU A 291 -10.73 -14.63 -14.13
CA LEU A 291 -11.32 -15.70 -14.96
C LEU A 291 -12.56 -16.35 -14.34
N LYS A 292 -13.00 -15.89 -13.17
CA LYS A 292 -14.25 -16.32 -12.53
C LYS A 292 -15.35 -15.33 -12.82
N LYS A 293 -16.60 -15.83 -12.87
CA LYS A 293 -17.77 -14.98 -13.11
C LYS A 293 -17.92 -13.90 -12.05
N TYR A 294 -18.41 -12.74 -12.45
CA TYR A 294 -18.55 -11.58 -11.60
C TYR A 294 -19.36 -11.83 -10.34
N ASP A 295 -20.50 -12.54 -10.45
CA ASP A 295 -21.36 -12.91 -9.31
C ASP A 295 -20.62 -13.73 -8.25
N ALA A 296 -19.80 -14.70 -8.69
CA ALA A 296 -19.00 -15.52 -7.79
C ALA A 296 -17.90 -14.68 -7.09
N ARG A 297 -17.29 -13.74 -7.79
CA ARG A 297 -16.27 -12.84 -7.25
C ARG A 297 -16.86 -11.89 -6.20
N VAL A 298 -17.97 -11.22 -6.51
CA VAL A 298 -18.68 -10.33 -5.58
C VAL A 298 -19.12 -11.09 -4.33
N LYS A 299 -19.64 -12.32 -4.48
CA LYS A 299 -20.00 -13.15 -3.33
C LYS A 299 -18.79 -13.51 -2.47
N ALA A 300 -17.68 -13.89 -3.06
CA ALA A 300 -16.46 -14.24 -2.31
C ALA A 300 -15.92 -13.05 -1.52
N THR A 301 -15.93 -11.85 -2.11
CA THR A 301 -15.55 -10.60 -1.43
C THR A 301 -16.49 -10.28 -0.27
N TYR A 302 -17.79 -10.43 -0.48
CA TYR A 302 -18.80 -10.23 0.57
C TYR A 302 -18.57 -11.17 1.77
N ASP A 303 -18.39 -12.47 1.51
CA ASP A 303 -18.17 -13.47 2.56
C ASP A 303 -16.83 -13.24 3.28
N PHE A 304 -15.78 -12.83 2.57
CA PHE A 304 -14.49 -12.47 3.18
C PHE A 304 -14.64 -11.30 4.18
N MET A 305 -15.33 -10.24 3.78
CA MET A 305 -15.59 -9.10 4.67
C MET A 305 -16.40 -9.50 5.89
N GLN A 306 -17.41 -10.35 5.71
CA GLN A 306 -18.22 -10.87 6.83
C GLN A 306 -17.38 -11.68 7.81
N GLU A 307 -16.60 -12.67 7.35
CA GLU A 307 -15.78 -13.51 8.24
C GLU A 307 -14.70 -12.69 8.95
N THR A 308 -14.09 -11.73 8.24
CA THR A 308 -13.10 -10.84 8.84
C THR A 308 -13.72 -9.97 9.94
N MET A 309 -14.94 -9.46 9.72
CA MET A 309 -15.68 -8.71 10.74
C MET A 309 -16.02 -9.60 11.94
N GLU A 310 -16.56 -10.80 11.71
CA GLU A 310 -16.95 -11.70 12.79
C GLU A 310 -15.74 -12.15 13.64
N TYR A 311 -14.61 -12.42 12.99
CA TYR A 311 -13.36 -12.72 13.69
C TYR A 311 -12.87 -11.52 14.52
N THR A 312 -12.87 -10.33 13.93
CA THR A 312 -12.43 -9.10 14.59
C THR A 312 -13.33 -8.76 15.78
N ASP A 313 -14.64 -8.88 15.63
CA ASP A 313 -15.63 -8.60 16.69
C ASP A 313 -15.43 -9.50 17.93
N LYS A 314 -15.08 -10.75 17.71
CA LYS A 314 -14.76 -11.73 18.78
C LYS A 314 -13.41 -11.46 19.45
N ASN A 315 -12.43 -10.97 18.71
CA ASN A 315 -11.03 -10.87 19.14
C ASN A 315 -10.53 -9.42 19.30
N PHE A 316 -11.41 -8.43 19.29
CA PHE A 316 -11.04 -7.01 19.23
C PHE A 316 -10.06 -6.57 20.32
N GLN A 317 -10.25 -7.02 21.57
CA GLN A 317 -9.35 -6.67 22.68
C GLN A 317 -7.94 -7.23 22.46
N LYS A 318 -7.84 -8.50 22.02
CA LYS A 318 -6.56 -9.14 21.71
C LYS A 318 -5.84 -8.40 20.59
N ILE A 319 -6.54 -8.06 19.51
CA ILE A 319 -5.95 -7.33 18.38
C ILE A 319 -5.44 -5.95 18.83
N LYS A 320 -6.23 -5.20 19.58
CA LYS A 320 -5.83 -3.89 20.10
C LYS A 320 -4.61 -3.97 21.02
N GLN A 321 -4.59 -4.96 21.92
CA GLN A 321 -3.47 -5.21 22.82
C GLN A 321 -2.19 -5.56 22.04
N LEU A 322 -2.28 -6.48 21.08
CA LEU A 322 -1.13 -6.89 20.27
C LEU A 322 -0.58 -5.74 19.42
N ARG A 323 -1.44 -4.87 18.86
CA ARG A 323 -0.99 -3.65 18.17
C ARG A 323 -0.19 -2.72 19.09
N LEU A 324 -0.69 -2.52 20.31
CA LEU A 324 -0.01 -1.68 21.31
C LEU A 324 1.34 -2.29 21.74
N GLU A 325 1.40 -3.60 21.95
CA GLU A 325 2.64 -4.30 22.29
C GLU A 325 3.63 -4.24 21.13
N ASN A 326 3.16 -4.44 19.92
CA ASN A 326 3.97 -4.39 18.70
C ASN A 326 4.63 -3.02 18.52
N SER A 327 3.93 -1.93 18.83
CA SER A 327 4.47 -0.57 18.71
C SER A 327 5.64 -0.29 19.65
N LYS A 328 5.75 -1.01 20.79
CA LYS A 328 6.80 -0.83 21.81
C LYS A 328 8.13 -1.49 21.44
N GLN A 329 8.19 -2.30 20.38
CA GLN A 329 9.42 -2.98 19.99
C GLN A 329 10.48 -2.03 19.46
N PHE A 330 10.02 -0.95 18.81
CA PHE A 330 10.88 -0.01 18.12
C PHE A 330 11.18 1.18 19.04
N ALA A 331 12.46 1.37 19.33
CA ALA A 331 12.93 2.44 20.19
C ALA A 331 14.35 2.87 19.76
N ALA A 332 14.73 4.09 20.07
CA ALA A 332 16.06 4.62 19.80
C ALA A 332 17.17 3.69 20.33
N GLY A 333 18.20 3.49 19.54
CA GLY A 333 19.34 2.61 19.81
C GLY A 333 19.11 1.13 19.47
N LYS A 334 17.87 0.72 19.14
CA LYS A 334 17.60 -0.64 18.64
C LYS A 334 17.81 -0.72 17.13
N SER A 335 18.01 -1.94 16.61
CA SER A 335 18.06 -2.22 15.19
C SER A 335 16.65 -2.20 14.56
N TYR A 336 16.54 -1.71 13.33
CA TYR A 336 15.36 -1.76 12.50
C TYR A 336 15.69 -2.37 11.13
N PRO A 337 14.97 -3.43 10.70
CA PRO A 337 15.16 -4.03 9.39
C PRO A 337 14.57 -3.15 8.29
N LEU A 338 15.41 -2.56 7.45
CA LEU A 338 15.02 -1.63 6.40
C LEU A 338 14.77 -2.31 5.06
N LYS A 339 15.53 -3.36 4.73
CA LYS A 339 15.35 -4.14 3.50
C LYS A 339 15.17 -5.61 3.80
N TRP A 340 14.36 -6.27 2.99
CA TRP A 340 13.94 -7.64 3.17
C TRP A 340 14.17 -8.46 1.91
N GLU A 341 14.52 -9.73 2.07
CA GLU A 341 14.54 -10.73 1.01
C GLU A 341 13.91 -12.04 1.49
N ILE A 342 13.56 -12.91 0.55
CA ILE A 342 13.04 -14.25 0.88
C ILE A 342 14.10 -15.06 1.63
N ASP A 343 13.67 -15.64 2.75
CA ASP A 343 14.45 -16.64 3.47
C ASP A 343 14.24 -18.03 2.84
N SER A 344 15.02 -18.34 1.81
CA SER A 344 14.94 -19.62 1.10
C SER A 344 15.27 -20.85 1.94
N SER A 345 15.78 -20.68 3.17
CA SER A 345 15.98 -21.77 4.12
C SER A 345 14.68 -22.25 4.76
N LYS A 346 13.61 -21.47 4.66
CA LYS A 346 12.28 -21.76 5.19
C LYS A 346 11.28 -21.83 4.05
N VAL A 347 10.72 -23.00 3.82
CA VAL A 347 9.75 -23.26 2.73
C VAL A 347 8.52 -23.91 3.30
N SER A 348 7.39 -23.25 3.18
CA SER A 348 6.09 -23.80 3.56
C SER A 348 5.57 -24.77 2.49
N GLN A 349 4.70 -25.69 2.88
CA GLN A 349 3.96 -26.55 1.95
C GLN A 349 2.53 -26.04 1.82
N LEU A 350 2.17 -25.57 0.64
CA LEU A 350 0.86 -25.01 0.35
C LEU A 350 -0.02 -26.06 -0.37
N PRO A 351 -1.13 -26.53 0.23
CA PRO A 351 -2.14 -27.30 -0.50
C PRO A 351 -2.74 -26.42 -1.60
N PHE A 352 -2.51 -26.75 -2.85
CA PHE A 352 -2.89 -25.92 -3.99
C PHE A 352 -3.84 -26.64 -4.95
N LEU A 353 -4.91 -25.93 -5.33
CA LEU A 353 -5.91 -26.36 -6.29
C LEU A 353 -5.66 -25.67 -7.64
N GLY A 354 -5.00 -26.37 -8.54
CA GLY A 354 -4.63 -25.83 -9.84
C GLY A 354 -5.23 -26.62 -11.00
N TYR A 355 -4.80 -26.26 -12.20
CA TYR A 355 -5.04 -26.98 -13.44
C TYR A 355 -3.73 -27.39 -14.09
N GLU A 356 -3.67 -28.56 -14.73
CA GLU A 356 -2.52 -28.93 -15.54
C GLU A 356 -2.37 -27.92 -16.67
N GLY A 357 -1.13 -27.60 -17.00
CA GLY A 357 -0.81 -26.64 -18.03
C GLY A 357 0.56 -26.90 -18.65
N GLY A 358 0.88 -26.12 -19.66
CA GLY A 358 2.14 -26.23 -20.38
C GLY A 358 2.18 -25.26 -21.54
N TYR A 359 3.05 -25.57 -22.51
CA TYR A 359 3.21 -24.72 -23.68
C TYR A 359 2.73 -25.42 -24.94
N LYS A 360 2.03 -24.71 -25.80
CA LYS A 360 1.65 -25.15 -27.14
C LYS A 360 1.93 -24.05 -28.15
N LYS A 361 2.01 -24.43 -29.45
CA LYS A 361 2.23 -23.44 -30.50
C LYS A 361 1.14 -22.34 -30.46
N SER A 362 1.56 -21.11 -30.63
CA SER A 362 0.64 -19.98 -30.75
C SER A 362 0.00 -19.94 -32.14
N ASP A 363 -1.29 -19.61 -32.17
CA ASP A 363 -2.02 -19.36 -33.41
C ASP A 363 -1.85 -17.91 -33.89
N VAL A 364 -1.22 -17.04 -33.08
CA VAL A 364 -1.08 -15.59 -33.32
C VAL A 364 0.39 -15.20 -33.52
N THR A 365 1.29 -15.78 -32.74
CA THR A 365 2.72 -15.46 -32.75
C THR A 365 3.54 -16.63 -33.32
N THR A 366 4.80 -16.39 -33.64
CA THR A 366 5.72 -17.43 -34.10
C THR A 366 6.21 -18.37 -33.00
N GLY A 367 5.94 -18.05 -31.72
CA GLY A 367 6.41 -18.80 -30.56
C GLY A 367 5.41 -19.80 -30.01
N ASN A 368 5.70 -20.26 -28.80
CA ASN A 368 4.77 -21.07 -28.00
C ASN A 368 4.04 -20.15 -27.01
N ARG A 369 2.79 -20.50 -26.68
CA ARG A 369 2.01 -19.84 -25.63
C ARG A 369 1.76 -20.78 -24.46
N LEU A 370 1.71 -20.23 -23.26
CA LEU A 370 1.21 -20.93 -22.08
C LEU A 370 -0.28 -21.26 -22.24
N PHE A 371 -0.71 -22.42 -21.74
CA PHE A 371 -2.13 -22.77 -21.62
C PHE A 371 -2.37 -23.55 -20.33
N TYR A 372 -3.60 -23.52 -19.86
CA TYR A 372 -4.09 -24.32 -18.74
C TYR A 372 -5.23 -25.23 -19.22
N ASP A 373 -5.22 -26.50 -18.78
CA ASP A 373 -6.24 -27.48 -19.12
C ASP A 373 -7.23 -27.63 -17.96
N ARG A 374 -8.33 -26.87 -18.01
CA ARG A 374 -9.37 -26.90 -16.97
C ARG A 374 -10.07 -28.25 -16.84
N SER A 375 -9.97 -29.15 -17.82
CA SER A 375 -10.47 -30.53 -17.72
C SER A 375 -9.58 -31.44 -16.85
N LYS A 376 -8.40 -30.96 -16.45
CA LYS A 376 -7.43 -31.66 -15.63
C LYS A 376 -7.12 -30.88 -14.34
N PRO A 377 -8.10 -30.74 -13.43
CA PRO A 377 -7.84 -30.12 -12.14
C PRO A 377 -6.93 -31.02 -11.28
N TYR A 378 -6.11 -30.39 -10.44
CA TYR A 378 -5.30 -31.13 -9.47
C TYR A 378 -5.38 -30.49 -8.08
N LYS A 379 -5.07 -31.32 -7.06
CA LYS A 379 -4.74 -30.88 -5.71
C LYS A 379 -3.35 -31.41 -5.37
N LYS A 380 -2.38 -30.53 -5.17
CA LYS A 380 -1.00 -30.87 -4.85
C LYS A 380 -0.48 -29.98 -3.73
N ASN A 381 0.44 -30.50 -2.90
CA ASN A 381 1.26 -29.64 -2.06
C ASN A 381 2.39 -29.08 -2.90
N ILE A 382 2.52 -27.75 -2.89
CA ILE A 382 3.56 -27.04 -3.65
C ILE A 382 4.44 -26.22 -2.71
N PRO A 383 5.71 -25.98 -3.07
CA PRO A 383 6.57 -25.08 -2.30
C PRO A 383 6.01 -23.66 -2.26
N TYR A 384 5.94 -23.07 -1.06
CA TYR A 384 5.54 -21.68 -0.87
C TYR A 384 6.56 -20.94 -0.03
N TYR A 385 7.13 -19.87 -0.59
CA TYR A 385 8.18 -19.09 0.03
C TYR A 385 7.57 -17.84 0.67
N ASP A 386 7.18 -17.92 1.93
CA ASP A 386 6.42 -16.93 2.69
C ASP A 386 7.17 -16.33 3.88
N HIS A 387 8.41 -16.75 4.09
CA HIS A 387 9.28 -16.19 5.12
C HIS A 387 10.27 -15.19 4.53
N TYR A 388 10.45 -14.09 5.24
CA TYR A 388 11.39 -13.03 4.88
C TYR A 388 12.41 -12.80 5.98
N LYS A 389 13.62 -12.42 5.60
CA LYS A 389 14.71 -12.03 6.50
C LYS A 389 15.22 -10.64 6.15
N SER A 390 15.72 -9.93 7.15
CA SER A 390 16.39 -8.65 6.96
C SER A 390 17.73 -8.83 6.24
N VAL A 391 18.03 -7.93 5.31
CA VAL A 391 19.33 -7.85 4.60
C VAL A 391 20.02 -6.50 4.77
N THR A 392 19.29 -5.51 5.27
CA THR A 392 19.85 -4.21 5.64
C THR A 392 19.16 -3.76 6.91
N GLU A 393 19.94 -3.39 7.90
CA GLU A 393 19.44 -2.89 9.17
C GLU A 393 20.06 -1.53 9.48
N ILE A 394 19.30 -0.70 10.18
CA ILE A 394 19.74 0.59 10.69
C ILE A 394 19.57 0.66 12.20
N THR A 395 20.40 1.41 12.89
CA THR A 395 20.14 1.79 14.27
C THR A 395 19.13 2.93 14.30
N ILE A 396 18.06 2.79 15.06
CA ILE A 396 17.03 3.81 15.22
C ILE A 396 17.63 5.05 15.93
N PRO A 397 17.59 6.25 15.33
CA PRO A 397 18.05 7.47 16.01
C PRO A 397 17.03 7.91 17.09
N GLU A 398 17.41 8.86 17.94
CA GLU A 398 16.47 9.49 18.89
C GLU A 398 15.44 10.37 18.18
N ALA A 399 15.90 11.07 17.14
CA ALA A 399 15.05 11.93 16.32
C ALA A 399 15.70 12.16 14.94
N TYR A 400 14.88 12.63 14.01
CA TYR A 400 15.35 13.24 12.77
C TYR A 400 15.20 14.76 12.85
N ILE A 401 16.17 15.49 12.31
CA ILE A 401 16.12 16.94 12.16
C ILE A 401 16.08 17.26 10.68
N ILE A 402 15.08 18.03 10.26
CA ILE A 402 14.88 18.42 8.86
C ILE A 402 14.79 19.96 8.77
N PRO A 403 15.66 20.59 7.98
CA PRO A 403 15.57 22.03 7.74
C PRO A 403 14.21 22.42 7.14
N LYS A 404 13.63 23.50 7.61
CA LYS A 404 12.29 23.99 7.20
C LYS A 404 12.15 24.26 5.70
N ALA A 405 13.27 24.40 4.99
CA ALA A 405 13.29 24.54 3.53
C ALA A 405 12.74 23.31 2.80
N TRP A 406 12.75 22.13 3.42
CA TRP A 406 12.21 20.89 2.88
C TRP A 406 10.72 20.73 3.23
N TRP A 407 9.97 21.80 3.06
CA TRP A 407 8.53 21.87 3.40
C TRP A 407 7.68 20.78 2.73
N ASN A 408 8.01 20.39 1.49
CA ASN A 408 7.31 19.33 0.77
C ASN A 408 7.36 17.98 1.52
N VAL A 409 8.53 17.60 2.05
CA VAL A 409 8.69 16.40 2.88
C VAL A 409 8.02 16.59 4.24
N ILE A 410 8.20 17.75 4.86
CA ILE A 410 7.60 18.09 6.16
C ILE A 410 6.07 18.02 6.10
N ASP A 411 5.47 18.47 5.00
CA ASP A 411 4.02 18.43 4.82
C ASP A 411 3.51 16.99 4.68
N LEU A 412 4.26 16.09 4.03
CA LEU A 412 3.93 14.65 4.00
C LEU A 412 4.02 14.01 5.39
N LEU A 413 5.04 14.35 6.18
CA LEU A 413 5.17 13.88 7.55
C LEU A 413 3.99 14.35 8.41
N LYS A 414 3.58 15.62 8.28
CA LYS A 414 2.42 16.18 9.00
C LYS A 414 1.11 15.51 8.58
N ALA A 415 0.91 15.30 7.27
CA ALA A 415 -0.28 14.61 6.76
C ALA A 415 -0.40 13.19 7.32
N ASN A 416 0.73 12.53 7.59
CA ASN A 416 0.79 11.23 8.24
C ASN A 416 0.81 11.30 9.77
N HIS A 417 0.35 12.38 10.36
CA HIS A 417 0.23 12.61 11.81
C HIS A 417 1.52 12.37 12.60
N VAL A 418 2.68 12.60 11.96
CA VAL A 418 3.97 12.50 12.62
C VAL A 418 4.12 13.64 13.62
N ALA A 419 4.35 13.32 14.89
CA ALA A 419 4.58 14.31 15.93
C ALA A 419 5.93 15.01 15.74
N PHE A 420 5.98 16.31 15.98
CA PHE A 420 7.18 17.12 15.81
C PHE A 420 7.28 18.26 16.82
N SER A 421 8.47 18.80 16.93
CA SER A 421 8.74 20.11 17.55
C SER A 421 9.58 20.97 16.62
N GLN A 422 9.78 22.24 16.96
CA GLN A 422 10.63 23.15 16.19
C GLN A 422 11.76 23.70 17.04
N ILE A 423 12.91 23.89 16.42
CA ILE A 423 14.07 24.54 17.03
C ILE A 423 13.71 25.99 17.37
N ARG A 424 13.91 26.37 18.63
CA ARG A 424 13.47 27.68 19.15
C ARG A 424 14.44 28.81 18.83
N ASN A 425 15.74 28.53 18.79
CA ASN A 425 16.80 29.47 18.50
C ASN A 425 17.87 28.83 17.63
N ASP A 426 18.57 29.61 16.84
CA ASP A 426 19.71 29.14 16.07
C ASP A 426 20.71 28.42 16.99
N THR A 427 21.15 27.24 16.60
CA THR A 427 21.96 26.39 17.47
C THR A 427 22.84 25.43 16.69
N LEU A 428 23.93 24.99 17.31
CA LEU A 428 24.76 23.90 16.84
C LEU A 428 24.40 22.63 17.55
N ILE A 429 24.03 21.59 16.80
CA ILE A 429 23.71 20.27 17.33
C ILE A 429 24.66 19.25 16.74
N GLU A 430 25.17 18.34 17.57
CA GLU A 430 25.93 17.20 17.09
C GLU A 430 24.96 16.14 16.57
N VAL A 431 25.12 15.76 15.31
CA VAL A 431 24.24 14.86 14.58
C VAL A 431 25.05 13.92 13.71
N GLU A 432 24.48 12.79 13.38
CA GLU A 432 24.92 11.97 12.26
C GLU A 432 24.26 12.46 10.98
N SER A 433 25.06 12.69 9.96
CA SER A 433 24.63 13.13 8.63
C SER A 433 25.05 12.13 7.58
N TYR A 434 24.18 11.92 6.60
CA TYR A 434 24.45 11.05 5.46
C TYR A 434 24.89 11.84 4.24
N ARG A 435 25.86 11.29 3.50
CA ARG A 435 26.21 11.70 2.16
C ARG A 435 25.85 10.62 1.17
N ILE A 436 25.23 10.98 0.05
CA ILE A 436 24.89 10.05 -1.02
C ILE A 436 26.18 9.67 -1.75
N GLU A 437 26.51 8.38 -1.77
CA GLU A 437 27.72 7.87 -2.40
C GLU A 437 27.42 7.22 -3.76
N ASP A 438 26.30 6.52 -3.87
CA ASP A 438 25.89 5.83 -5.11
C ASP A 438 24.37 5.64 -5.16
N TYR A 439 23.83 5.65 -6.35
CA TYR A 439 22.42 5.32 -6.62
C TYR A 439 22.22 5.02 -8.11
N LYS A 440 21.13 4.35 -8.46
CA LYS A 440 20.75 4.14 -9.85
C LYS A 440 19.37 4.73 -10.08
N THR A 441 19.23 5.52 -11.13
CA THR A 441 17.95 6.09 -11.55
C THR A 441 17.30 5.24 -12.63
N GLY A 442 16.00 5.04 -12.56
CA GLY A 442 15.23 4.39 -13.62
C GLY A 442 15.28 5.20 -14.93
N THR A 443 15.35 4.52 -16.06
CA THR A 443 15.41 5.16 -17.39
C THR A 443 14.03 5.57 -17.92
N ASN A 444 12.97 4.98 -17.36
CA ASN A 444 11.59 5.25 -17.73
C ASN A 444 10.85 5.88 -16.54
N ALA A 445 9.90 6.77 -16.84
CA ALA A 445 9.01 7.30 -15.82
C ALA A 445 8.16 6.16 -15.22
N TYR A 446 8.03 6.18 -13.90
CA TYR A 446 7.20 5.27 -13.13
C TYR A 446 6.39 6.08 -12.12
N GLU A 447 5.07 6.10 -12.32
CA GLU A 447 4.14 6.85 -11.46
C GLU A 447 4.55 8.32 -11.24
N GLY A 448 4.94 8.98 -12.33
CA GLY A 448 5.34 10.38 -12.34
C GLY A 448 6.77 10.68 -11.90
N HIS A 449 7.56 9.66 -11.57
CA HIS A 449 8.94 9.78 -11.08
C HIS A 449 9.94 8.96 -11.91
N TYR A 450 11.22 9.30 -11.81
CA TYR A 450 12.35 8.48 -12.26
C TYR A 450 13.02 7.85 -11.03
N LEU A 451 12.44 6.77 -10.55
CA LEU A 451 12.73 6.18 -9.25
C LEU A 451 14.21 5.82 -9.07
N HIS A 452 14.79 6.21 -7.93
CA HIS A 452 16.11 5.76 -7.52
C HIS A 452 16.05 4.36 -6.88
N LYS A 453 17.15 3.64 -6.96
CA LYS A 453 17.33 2.32 -6.33
C LYS A 453 18.80 2.06 -6.05
N ASN A 454 19.06 1.07 -5.19
CA ASN A 454 20.42 0.67 -4.79
C ASN A 454 21.22 1.84 -4.17
N THR A 455 20.54 2.75 -3.54
CA THR A 455 21.12 3.90 -2.85
C THR A 455 22.07 3.42 -1.77
N LYS A 456 23.26 4.07 -1.70
CA LYS A 456 24.29 3.87 -0.70
C LYS A 456 24.67 5.21 -0.10
N VAL A 457 24.93 5.22 1.19
CA VAL A 457 25.34 6.40 1.92
C VAL A 457 26.59 6.16 2.75
N SER A 458 27.33 7.22 3.02
CA SER A 458 28.32 7.27 4.10
C SER A 458 27.78 8.13 5.25
N ALA A 459 28.10 7.74 6.47
CA ALA A 459 27.68 8.43 7.68
C ALA A 459 28.84 9.20 8.31
N LYS A 460 28.57 10.40 8.82
CA LYS A 460 29.54 11.22 9.56
C LYS A 460 28.88 11.92 10.74
N ILE A 461 29.46 11.80 11.91
CA ILE A 461 29.08 12.58 13.10
C ILE A 461 29.80 13.93 13.07
N GLY A 462 29.05 14.99 13.37
CA GLY A 462 29.59 16.33 13.42
C GLY A 462 28.58 17.38 13.88
N LYS A 463 29.05 18.56 14.20
CA LYS A 463 28.20 19.70 14.58
C LYS A 463 27.67 20.38 13.34
N VAL A 464 26.34 20.49 13.26
CA VAL A 464 25.59 21.14 12.19
C VAL A 464 24.83 22.33 12.77
N HIS A 465 24.83 23.45 12.06
CA HIS A 465 24.04 24.61 12.42
C HIS A 465 22.60 24.44 11.95
N PHE A 466 21.64 24.55 12.87
CA PHE A 466 20.22 24.58 12.59
C PHE A 466 19.64 25.95 12.94
N SER A 467 18.67 26.37 12.13
CA SER A 467 18.01 27.65 12.30
C SER A 467 16.72 27.51 13.12
N LYS A 468 16.32 28.61 13.74
CA LYS A 468 15.01 28.72 14.35
C LYS A 468 13.91 28.34 13.35
N GLY A 469 13.04 27.40 13.76
CA GLY A 469 11.93 26.91 12.95
C GLY A 469 12.23 25.61 12.18
N ASP A 470 13.47 25.11 12.19
CA ASP A 470 13.77 23.77 11.69
C ASP A 470 13.05 22.70 12.53
N TYR A 471 12.71 21.58 11.92
CA TYR A 471 11.83 20.59 12.51
C TYR A 471 12.60 19.43 13.16
N ILE A 472 12.14 19.00 14.32
CA ILE A 472 12.62 17.80 15.02
C ILE A 472 11.47 16.79 15.09
N PHE A 473 11.70 15.61 14.57
CA PHE A 473 10.76 14.49 14.56
C PHE A 473 11.28 13.37 15.48
N PRO A 474 10.83 13.29 16.75
CA PRO A 474 11.27 12.25 17.66
C PRO A 474 10.81 10.88 17.19
N THR A 475 11.62 9.83 17.39
CA THR A 475 11.26 8.46 17.02
C THR A 475 10.38 7.76 18.06
N ASN A 476 10.28 8.30 19.27
CA ASN A 476 9.38 7.77 20.30
C ASN A 476 7.92 8.17 20.02
N GLN A 477 7.33 7.60 18.96
CA GLN A 477 5.96 7.85 18.54
C GLN A 477 5.40 6.68 17.72
N VAL A 478 4.06 6.65 17.52
CA VAL A 478 3.38 5.59 16.74
C VAL A 478 3.89 5.51 15.30
N ALA A 479 4.19 6.65 14.70
CA ALA A 479 4.67 6.75 13.31
C ALA A 479 6.16 6.41 13.12
N ILE A 480 6.81 5.76 14.10
CA ILE A 480 8.25 5.45 14.04
C ILE A 480 8.64 4.70 12.76
N LYS A 481 7.91 3.64 12.39
CA LYS A 481 8.23 2.88 11.17
C LYS A 481 8.07 3.72 9.91
N TYR A 482 7.07 4.60 9.87
CA TYR A 482 6.88 5.53 8.76
C TYR A 482 8.08 6.48 8.62
N LEU A 483 8.56 7.05 9.74
CA LEU A 483 9.77 7.87 9.73
C LEU A 483 10.99 7.11 9.18
N LEU A 484 11.20 5.88 9.66
CA LEU A 484 12.36 5.07 9.25
C LEU A 484 12.29 4.70 7.76
N GLU A 485 11.15 4.22 7.28
CA GLU A 485 10.97 3.79 5.88
C GLU A 485 11.02 4.97 4.88
N THR A 486 10.66 6.19 5.30
CA THR A 486 10.64 7.36 4.43
C THR A 486 11.91 8.19 4.47
N LEU A 487 12.54 8.32 5.63
CA LEU A 487 13.67 9.23 5.84
C LEU A 487 15.04 8.56 5.73
N GLU A 488 15.12 7.22 5.84
CA GLU A 488 16.37 6.49 5.57
C GLU A 488 16.54 6.31 4.06
N PRO A 489 17.55 6.93 3.42
CA PRO A 489 17.63 7.03 1.97
C PRO A 489 17.84 5.68 1.27
N GLU A 490 18.33 4.67 1.98
CA GLU A 490 18.48 3.31 1.47
C GLU A 490 17.18 2.51 1.48
N GLY A 491 16.10 3.00 2.13
CA GLY A 491 14.77 2.38 2.14
C GLY A 491 14.20 2.25 0.72
N ILE A 492 13.53 1.13 0.44
CA ILE A 492 13.05 0.83 -0.93
C ILE A 492 12.08 1.90 -1.44
N ASP A 493 11.25 2.46 -0.56
CA ASP A 493 10.26 3.51 -0.84
C ASP A 493 10.57 4.81 -0.09
N SER A 494 11.85 5.07 0.20
CA SER A 494 12.26 6.31 0.83
C SER A 494 11.91 7.54 -0.02
N PHE A 495 11.73 8.68 0.61
CA PHE A 495 11.54 9.94 -0.11
C PHE A 495 12.74 10.30 -0.99
N PHE A 496 13.96 9.82 -0.66
CA PHE A 496 15.08 9.94 -1.58
C PHE A 496 14.85 9.13 -2.85
N ASN A 497 14.48 7.86 -2.73
CA ASN A 497 14.22 6.99 -3.89
C ASN A 497 13.03 7.47 -4.73
N TRP A 498 12.08 8.21 -4.14
CA TRP A 498 10.98 8.88 -4.83
C TRP A 498 11.30 10.31 -5.30
N ASN A 499 12.58 10.67 -5.42
CA ASN A 499 13.07 11.93 -6.02
C ASN A 499 12.72 13.22 -5.24
N PHE A 500 12.29 13.15 -3.98
CA PHE A 500 11.94 14.34 -3.20
C PHE A 500 13.17 15.21 -2.86
N PHE A 501 14.38 14.67 -2.98
CA PHE A 501 15.63 15.32 -2.63
C PHE A 501 16.59 15.52 -3.80
N ASP A 502 16.18 15.34 -5.05
CA ASP A 502 17.06 15.33 -6.23
C ASP A 502 17.86 16.62 -6.43
N THR A 503 17.40 17.73 -5.87
CA THR A 503 18.15 18.99 -5.95
C THR A 503 19.52 18.96 -5.27
N VAL A 504 19.77 18.01 -4.35
CA VAL A 504 21.10 17.85 -3.71
C VAL A 504 22.07 17.07 -4.59
N LEU A 505 21.58 16.39 -5.63
CA LEU A 505 22.38 15.59 -6.55
C LEU A 505 23.09 16.43 -7.60
N GLN A 506 22.74 17.71 -7.70
CA GLN A 506 23.35 18.63 -8.64
C GLN A 506 24.25 19.63 -7.91
N GLN A 507 25.53 19.69 -8.30
CA GLN A 507 26.44 20.74 -7.89
C GLN A 507 25.97 22.08 -8.48
N LYS A 508 25.96 23.15 -7.68
CA LYS A 508 25.48 24.49 -8.07
C LYS A 508 26.63 25.43 -8.42
N GLU A 509 27.74 25.34 -7.69
CA GLU A 509 28.92 26.17 -7.88
C GLU A 509 30.06 25.31 -8.43
N GLY A 510 30.89 25.93 -9.24
CA GLY A 510 32.07 25.33 -9.85
C GLY A 510 33.25 26.29 -9.91
N TYR A 511 34.13 26.08 -10.85
CA TYR A 511 35.33 26.89 -11.06
C TYR A 511 35.62 27.05 -12.56
N SER A 512 36.41 28.04 -12.90
CA SER A 512 37.06 28.16 -14.23
C SER A 512 38.43 27.54 -14.15
N ASP A 513 38.73 26.59 -15.00
CA ASP A 513 39.96 25.76 -14.95
C ASP A 513 41.21 26.59 -14.84
N TYR A 514 41.39 27.57 -15.74
CA TYR A 514 42.58 28.42 -15.78
C TYR A 514 42.79 29.30 -14.54
N VAL A 515 41.71 29.62 -13.80
CA VAL A 515 41.79 30.36 -12.54
C VAL A 515 42.05 29.42 -11.36
N PHE A 516 41.40 28.28 -11.35
CA PHE A 516 41.53 27.34 -10.26
C PHE A 516 42.86 26.58 -10.27
N GLU A 517 43.53 26.46 -11.40
CA GLU A 517 44.84 25.78 -11.54
C GLU A 517 45.86 26.32 -10.54
N ASP A 518 46.05 27.65 -10.48
CA ASP A 518 46.98 28.29 -9.53
C ASP A 518 46.56 28.07 -8.09
N LEU A 519 45.25 28.12 -7.82
CA LEU A 519 44.69 27.87 -6.50
C LEU A 519 44.85 26.41 -6.08
N ALA A 520 44.60 25.45 -7.00
CA ALA A 520 44.79 24.02 -6.79
C ALA A 520 46.24 23.70 -6.44
N ALA A 521 47.20 24.32 -7.16
CA ALA A 521 48.62 24.17 -6.86
C ALA A 521 48.96 24.66 -5.44
N LYS A 522 48.36 25.78 -4.99
CA LYS A 522 48.49 26.26 -3.61
C LYS A 522 47.88 25.29 -2.60
N VAL A 523 46.65 24.78 -2.85
CA VAL A 523 45.98 23.80 -1.99
C VAL A 523 46.83 22.55 -1.81
N LEU A 524 47.39 22.00 -2.89
CA LEU A 524 48.29 20.85 -2.84
C LEU A 524 49.60 21.12 -2.11
N LYS A 525 50.15 22.33 -2.24
CA LYS A 525 51.37 22.75 -1.51
C LYS A 525 51.12 22.85 -0.02
N GLU A 526 49.96 23.38 0.38
CA GLU A 526 49.55 23.54 1.78
C GLU A 526 49.05 22.23 2.42
N ASN A 527 48.67 21.24 1.62
CA ASN A 527 48.20 19.94 2.08
C ASN A 527 48.99 18.78 1.45
N PRO A 528 50.13 18.40 2.04
CA PRO A 528 50.95 17.29 1.52
C PRO A 528 50.23 15.95 1.45
N THR A 529 49.27 15.67 2.36
CA THR A 529 48.48 14.44 2.35
C THR A 529 47.56 14.40 1.14
N LEU A 530 46.92 15.51 0.80
CA LEU A 530 46.07 15.62 -0.38
C LEU A 530 46.89 15.43 -1.65
N LYS A 531 48.10 16.06 -1.71
CA LYS A 531 49.03 15.90 -2.82
C LYS A 531 49.42 14.45 -3.03
N ALA A 532 49.84 13.76 -1.98
CA ALA A 532 50.19 12.34 -2.05
C ALA A 532 48.99 11.47 -2.51
N GLY A 533 47.76 11.81 -2.06
CA GLY A 533 46.53 11.14 -2.52
C GLY A 533 46.27 11.30 -4.01
N LEU A 534 46.48 12.51 -4.57
CA LEU A 534 46.37 12.76 -6.01
C LEU A 534 47.42 11.95 -6.79
N GLU A 535 48.69 12.02 -6.36
CA GLU A 535 49.79 11.30 -6.99
C GLU A 535 49.57 9.78 -7.00
N GLN A 536 49.06 9.23 -5.89
CA GLN A 536 48.73 7.81 -5.81
C GLN A 536 47.60 7.46 -6.75
N LYS A 537 46.52 8.27 -6.81
CA LYS A 537 45.41 8.02 -7.72
C LYS A 537 45.82 8.11 -9.19
N VAL A 538 46.67 9.04 -9.56
CA VAL A 538 47.25 9.14 -10.91
C VAL A 538 48.07 7.89 -11.24
N LYS A 539 48.80 7.33 -10.28
CA LYS A 539 49.58 6.12 -10.46
C LYS A 539 48.72 4.87 -10.66
N ASP A 540 47.64 4.76 -9.90
CA ASP A 540 46.81 3.55 -9.83
C ASP A 540 45.73 3.50 -10.93
N ASP A 541 45.29 4.67 -11.43
CA ASP A 541 44.21 4.79 -12.39
C ASP A 541 44.68 5.46 -13.69
N LYS A 542 44.94 4.64 -14.71
CA LYS A 542 45.43 5.12 -16.00
C LYS A 542 44.44 6.01 -16.76
N ILE A 543 43.13 5.83 -16.53
CA ILE A 543 42.08 6.63 -17.18
C ILE A 543 42.10 8.02 -16.53
N PHE A 544 42.14 8.06 -15.20
CA PHE A 544 42.28 9.28 -14.44
C PHE A 544 43.60 10.03 -14.76
N ALA A 545 44.70 9.28 -14.90
CA ALA A 545 46.01 9.86 -15.25
C ALA A 545 46.01 10.51 -16.64
N ALA A 546 45.19 10.06 -17.57
CA ALA A 546 45.06 10.64 -18.91
C ALA A 546 44.02 11.80 -18.97
N ASN A 547 43.29 12.08 -17.88
CA ASN A 547 42.23 13.08 -17.84
C ASN A 547 42.59 14.22 -16.86
N THR A 548 43.15 15.30 -17.40
CA THR A 548 43.62 16.48 -16.61
C THR A 548 42.45 17.22 -15.96
N GLU A 549 41.30 17.31 -16.62
CA GLU A 549 40.07 17.89 -16.06
C GLU A 549 39.62 17.13 -14.82
N ALA A 550 39.58 15.78 -14.90
CA ALA A 550 39.23 14.94 -13.76
C ALA A 550 40.22 15.09 -12.59
N GLN A 551 41.52 15.33 -12.86
CA GLN A 551 42.52 15.59 -11.82
C GLN A 551 42.28 16.93 -11.13
N LEU A 552 41.98 17.97 -11.88
CA LEU A 552 41.67 19.28 -11.33
C LEU A 552 40.35 19.26 -10.53
N ASP A 553 39.33 18.61 -11.06
CA ASP A 553 38.06 18.39 -10.36
C ASP A 553 38.23 17.57 -9.07
N TRP A 554 39.16 16.60 -9.08
CA TRP A 554 39.46 15.83 -7.87
C TRP A 554 40.06 16.74 -6.78
N VAL A 555 40.99 17.64 -7.14
CA VAL A 555 41.55 18.61 -6.19
C VAL A 555 40.47 19.55 -5.67
N TYR A 556 39.61 20.06 -6.55
CA TYR A 556 38.48 20.90 -6.17
C TYR A 556 37.56 20.19 -5.14
N LYS A 557 37.14 18.96 -5.42
CA LYS A 557 36.27 18.16 -4.56
C LYS A 557 36.87 17.80 -3.20
N HIS A 558 38.20 17.83 -3.07
CA HIS A 558 38.90 17.59 -1.81
C HIS A 558 39.41 18.90 -1.13
N SER A 559 39.05 20.04 -1.68
CA SER A 559 39.42 21.36 -1.16
C SER A 559 38.30 21.97 -0.29
N VAL A 560 38.62 23.07 0.37
CA VAL A 560 37.65 23.87 1.14
C VAL A 560 36.64 24.61 0.24
N TYR A 561 36.93 24.69 -1.06
CA TYR A 561 36.10 25.37 -2.05
C TYR A 561 34.94 24.51 -2.57
N TYR A 562 35.00 23.20 -2.32
CA TYR A 562 33.93 22.32 -2.77
C TYR A 562 32.62 22.61 -2.04
N GLU A 563 31.52 22.60 -2.82
CA GLU A 563 30.17 22.83 -2.33
C GLU A 563 29.73 21.71 -1.35
N LYS A 564 29.63 22.07 -0.08
CA LYS A 564 29.28 21.10 0.98
C LYS A 564 27.88 20.52 0.83
N ALA A 565 26.96 21.27 0.20
CA ALA A 565 25.57 20.84 0.01
C ALA A 565 25.41 19.78 -1.08
N HIS A 566 26.36 19.69 -2.03
CA HIS A 566 26.29 18.65 -3.08
C HIS A 566 26.38 17.25 -2.49
N LEU A 567 25.42 16.39 -2.81
CA LEU A 567 25.25 15.02 -2.29
C LEU A 567 25.02 14.93 -0.77
N GLN A 568 24.88 16.05 -0.07
CA GLN A 568 24.56 16.06 1.35
C GLN A 568 23.07 15.76 1.54
N TYR A 569 22.76 14.64 2.16
CA TYR A 569 21.38 14.31 2.46
C TYR A 569 20.84 15.24 3.55
N PRO A 570 19.69 15.93 3.33
CA PRO A 570 19.27 17.03 4.21
C PRO A 570 18.37 16.55 5.38
N VAL A 571 18.46 15.30 5.74
CA VAL A 571 17.82 14.72 6.94
C VAL A 571 18.93 14.28 7.88
N TYR A 572 18.94 14.85 9.06
CA TYR A 572 19.98 14.62 10.06
C TYR A 572 19.46 13.75 11.18
N ARG A 573 20.29 12.85 11.69
CA ARG A 573 19.95 11.87 12.70
C ARG A 573 20.55 12.29 14.06
N LEU A 574 19.68 12.48 15.05
CA LEU A 574 20.12 12.69 16.43
C LEU A 574 20.40 11.30 17.04
N VAL A 575 21.66 10.97 17.17
CA VAL A 575 22.14 9.71 17.77
C VAL A 575 22.73 10.00 19.17
N LYS A 576 22.70 8.97 20.03
CA LYS A 576 23.26 9.10 21.39
C LYS A 576 24.77 9.17 21.36
#